data_813ea56d318245328ad66871358db82d
#
_entry.id   813ea56d318245328ad66871358db82d
#
_cell.length_a   1.000
_cell.length_b   1.000
_cell.length_c   1.000
_cell.angle_alpha   90.00
_cell.angle_beta   90.00
_cell.angle_gamma   90.00
#
_symmetry.space_group_name_H-M   'P 1'
#
loop_
_entity.id
_entity.type
_entity.pdbx_description
1 polymer ?
#
loop_
_entity_poly.entity_id
_entity_poly.type
_entity_poly.pdbx_seq_one_letter_code
_entity_poly.pdbx_strand_id
1 'polypeptide(L)'
;MANETGGSQHSALCLRLMQLFPRVTRGMRRWQDRTGQPVPAPLSPRHVAALEQIRNGPVTVGELASRLDLTLPTVSGVLADLDRAGYVERHPDPDDRRRTIVRIVPGQAALIGEWLDGAAMPMARVLDKLTPAEQEAFLKAMDLLEAELHSQDTEH
;
A
#
# COMPACT_ATOMS: atom_id res chain seq x y z
N MET A 1 31.64 -25.57 -17.42
CA MET A 1 30.86 -24.84 -18.43
C MET A 1 29.35 -24.69 -18.13
N ALA A 2 28.86 -25.10 -16.96
CA ALA A 2 27.43 -25.00 -16.62
C ALA A 2 27.05 -23.73 -15.83
N ASN A 3 27.97 -22.89 -15.43
CA ASN A 3 27.70 -21.75 -14.52
C ASN A 3 27.50 -20.39 -15.23
N GLU A 4 27.89 -20.27 -16.48
CA GLU A 4 27.77 -19.00 -17.24
C GLU A 4 26.35 -18.76 -17.78
N THR A 5 25.61 -19.83 -18.07
CA THR A 5 24.25 -19.74 -18.61
C THR A 5 23.23 -19.29 -17.54
N GLY A 6 23.41 -19.70 -16.30
CA GLY A 6 22.55 -19.30 -15.15
C GLY A 6 22.68 -17.82 -14.82
N GLY A 7 23.89 -17.26 -14.83
CA GLY A 7 24.14 -15.85 -14.54
C GLY A 7 23.54 -14.93 -15.60
N SER A 8 23.63 -15.30 -16.87
CA SER A 8 23.06 -14.53 -17.98
C SER A 8 21.52 -14.51 -17.95
N GLN A 9 20.89 -15.64 -17.65
CA GLN A 9 19.42 -15.71 -17.51
C GLN A 9 18.91 -14.89 -16.32
N HIS A 10 19.59 -14.99 -15.19
CA HIS A 10 19.22 -14.22 -13.99
C HIS A 10 19.32 -12.71 -14.26
N SER A 11 20.40 -12.26 -14.87
CA SER A 11 20.62 -10.87 -15.24
C SER A 11 19.54 -10.34 -16.21
N ALA A 12 19.15 -11.15 -17.20
CA ALA A 12 18.09 -10.79 -18.14
C ALA A 12 16.72 -10.66 -17.46
N LEU A 13 16.40 -11.53 -16.49
CA LEU A 13 15.17 -11.45 -15.69
C LEU A 13 15.16 -10.19 -14.82
N CYS A 14 16.27 -9.86 -14.15
CA CYS A 14 16.38 -8.63 -13.38
C CYS A 14 16.12 -7.37 -14.23
N LEU A 15 16.76 -7.27 -15.40
CA LEU A 15 16.54 -6.16 -16.31
C LEU A 15 15.08 -6.06 -16.78
N ARG A 16 14.46 -7.20 -17.07
CA ARG A 16 13.05 -7.25 -17.46
C ARG A 16 12.13 -6.75 -16.34
N LEU A 17 12.36 -7.18 -15.11
CA LEU A 17 11.60 -6.72 -13.94
C LEU A 17 11.79 -5.21 -13.75
N MET A 18 13.02 -4.70 -13.79
CA MET A 18 13.32 -3.27 -13.69
C MET A 18 12.56 -2.43 -14.73
N GLN A 19 12.35 -2.95 -15.93
CA GLN A 19 11.56 -2.29 -16.97
C GLN A 19 10.05 -2.36 -16.72
N LEU A 20 9.58 -3.43 -16.07
CA LEU A 20 8.15 -3.63 -15.79
C LEU A 20 7.64 -2.73 -14.66
N PHE A 21 8.41 -2.55 -13.59
CA PHE A 21 8.00 -1.76 -12.42
C PHE A 21 7.47 -0.36 -12.76
N PRO A 22 8.19 0.50 -13.51
CA PRO A 22 7.68 1.82 -13.86
C PRO A 22 6.43 1.79 -14.74
N ARG A 23 6.25 0.73 -15.53
CA ARG A 23 5.05 0.55 -16.37
C ARG A 23 3.85 0.14 -15.55
N VAL A 24 4.05 -0.80 -14.61
CA VAL A 24 3.00 -1.26 -13.68
C VAL A 24 2.56 -0.10 -12.79
N THR A 25 3.48 0.59 -12.14
CA THR A 25 3.15 1.73 -11.25
C THR A 25 2.40 2.85 -11.99
N ARG A 26 2.81 3.19 -13.21
CA ARG A 26 2.07 4.15 -14.03
C ARG A 26 0.69 3.62 -14.44
N GLY A 27 0.59 2.33 -14.75
CA GLY A 27 -0.68 1.66 -15.07
C GLY A 27 -1.65 1.69 -13.91
N MET A 28 -1.19 1.36 -12.70
CA MET A 28 -1.97 1.41 -11.48
C MET A 28 -2.46 2.83 -11.17
N ARG A 29 -1.59 3.84 -11.30
CA ARG A 29 -1.99 5.25 -11.12
C ARG A 29 -3.10 5.65 -12.09
N ARG A 30 -2.95 5.36 -13.39
CA ARG A 30 -4.00 5.64 -14.39
C ARG A 30 -5.30 4.89 -14.11
N TRP A 31 -5.23 3.70 -13.55
CA TRP A 31 -6.41 2.96 -13.16
C TRP A 31 -7.12 3.64 -11.99
N GLN A 32 -6.39 4.04 -10.96
CA GLN A 32 -6.91 4.79 -9.82
C GLN A 32 -7.57 6.10 -10.27
N ASP A 33 -6.94 6.83 -11.19
CA ASP A 33 -7.50 8.06 -11.77
C ASP A 33 -8.84 7.83 -12.51
N ARG A 34 -9.03 6.64 -13.12
CA ARG A 34 -10.26 6.29 -13.84
C ARG A 34 -11.37 5.78 -12.94
N THR A 35 -11.04 5.13 -11.83
CA THR A 35 -12.06 4.62 -10.89
C THR A 35 -12.76 5.74 -10.12
N GLY A 36 -12.34 6.97 -10.36
CA GLY A 36 -12.82 8.13 -9.63
C GLY A 36 -12.29 8.13 -8.20
N GLN A 37 -11.80 9.27 -7.78
CA GLN A 37 -11.47 9.42 -6.36
C GLN A 37 -12.72 9.89 -5.65
N PRO A 38 -13.03 9.36 -4.47
CA PRO A 38 -14.18 9.85 -3.70
C PRO A 38 -13.97 11.30 -3.26
N VAL A 39 -12.80 11.86 -3.55
CA VAL A 39 -12.41 13.21 -3.14
C VAL A 39 -11.81 14.04 -4.24
N PRO A 40 -11.94 15.38 -4.07
CA PRO A 40 -11.33 16.38 -4.95
C PRO A 40 -9.80 16.37 -4.94
N ALA A 41 -9.15 15.82 -3.92
CA ALA A 41 -7.69 15.81 -3.81
C ALA A 41 -7.08 14.45 -4.23
N PRO A 42 -6.01 14.42 -5.02
CA PRO A 42 -5.35 13.19 -5.43
C PRO A 42 -4.75 12.49 -4.22
N LEU A 43 -5.25 11.29 -3.91
CA LEU A 43 -4.70 10.44 -2.87
C LEU A 43 -3.39 9.83 -3.36
N SER A 44 -2.32 10.00 -2.57
CA SER A 44 -1.05 9.32 -2.80
C SER A 44 -1.16 7.84 -2.43
N PRO A 45 -0.24 6.97 -2.89
CA PRO A 45 -0.21 5.57 -2.45
C PRO A 45 -0.18 5.38 -0.93
N ARG A 46 0.44 6.31 -0.19
CA ARG A 46 0.47 6.27 1.29
C ARG A 46 -0.90 6.53 1.91
N HIS A 47 -1.71 7.41 1.30
CA HIS A 47 -3.09 7.63 1.75
C HIS A 47 -3.96 6.39 1.51
N VAL A 48 -3.79 5.73 0.35
CA VAL A 48 -4.49 4.48 0.02
C VAL A 48 -4.12 3.39 1.03
N ALA A 49 -2.84 3.20 1.28
CA ALA A 49 -2.36 2.22 2.25
C ALA A 49 -2.87 2.51 3.68
N ALA A 50 -2.90 3.77 4.10
CA ALA A 50 -3.45 4.16 5.39
C ALA A 50 -4.95 3.85 5.49
N LEU A 51 -5.75 4.22 4.48
CA LEU A 51 -7.19 3.93 4.45
C LEU A 51 -7.47 2.43 4.46
N GLU A 52 -6.67 1.61 3.75
CA GLU A 52 -6.81 0.16 3.75
C GLU A 52 -6.58 -0.44 5.15
N GLN A 53 -5.60 0.07 5.90
CA GLN A 53 -5.35 -0.37 7.27
C GLN A 53 -6.47 0.03 8.25
N ILE A 54 -7.11 1.17 7.99
CA ILE A 54 -8.16 1.72 8.88
C ILE A 54 -9.55 1.14 8.55
N ARG A 55 -9.77 0.63 7.32
CA ARG A 55 -11.10 0.17 6.86
C ARG A 55 -11.70 -0.94 7.71
N ASN A 56 -10.87 -1.77 8.31
CA ASN A 56 -11.29 -2.92 9.12
C ASN A 56 -11.51 -2.59 10.60
N GLY A 57 -11.31 -1.35 11.00
CA GLY A 57 -11.53 -0.87 12.37
C GLY A 57 -10.57 0.22 12.80
N PRO A 58 -10.82 0.81 13.96
CA PRO A 58 -9.96 1.84 14.51
C PRO A 58 -8.54 1.32 14.77
N VAL A 59 -7.53 2.16 14.48
CA VAL A 59 -6.12 1.87 14.72
C VAL A 59 -5.47 3.05 15.42
N THR A 60 -4.44 2.83 16.22
CA THR A 60 -3.64 3.92 16.76
C THR A 60 -2.64 4.43 15.72
N VAL A 61 -2.22 5.70 15.86
CA VAL A 61 -1.20 6.30 14.98
C VAL A 61 0.10 5.49 15.02
N GLY A 62 0.47 4.96 16.20
CA GLY A 62 1.66 4.13 16.36
C GLY A 62 1.55 2.77 15.65
N GLU A 63 0.40 2.09 15.80
CA GLU A 63 0.13 0.84 15.08
C GLU A 63 0.14 1.05 13.56
N LEU A 64 -0.46 2.15 13.09
CA LEU A 64 -0.48 2.46 11.67
C LEU A 64 0.94 2.72 11.14
N ALA A 65 1.78 3.42 11.90
CA ALA A 65 3.18 3.66 11.56
C ALA A 65 3.94 2.33 11.45
N SER A 66 3.77 1.44 12.42
CA SER A 66 4.40 0.11 12.39
C SER A 66 3.92 -0.75 11.22
N ARG A 67 2.60 -0.80 10.96
CA ARG A 67 2.04 -1.61 9.86
C ARG A 67 2.44 -1.13 8.46
N LEU A 68 2.65 0.18 8.30
CA LEU A 68 3.03 0.79 7.03
C LEU A 68 4.55 0.95 6.89
N ASP A 69 5.31 0.58 7.90
CA ASP A 69 6.76 0.79 7.99
C ASP A 69 7.14 2.25 7.69
N LEU A 70 6.43 3.16 8.34
CA LEU A 70 6.62 4.61 8.20
C LEU A 70 6.94 5.24 9.55
N THR A 71 7.62 6.38 9.51
CA THR A 71 7.86 7.16 10.72
C THR A 71 6.58 7.83 11.23
N LEU A 72 6.46 8.02 12.54
CA LEU A 72 5.33 8.72 13.16
C LEU A 72 5.03 10.10 12.52
N PRO A 73 6.03 10.97 12.24
CA PRO A 73 5.79 12.22 11.54
C PRO A 73 5.17 12.04 10.16
N THR A 74 5.64 11.06 9.39
CA THR A 74 5.10 10.75 8.06
C THR A 74 3.64 10.33 8.13
N VAL A 75 3.31 9.38 9.02
CA VAL A 75 1.92 8.93 9.22
C VAL A 75 1.05 10.07 9.72
N SER A 76 1.56 10.90 10.64
CA SER A 76 0.81 12.06 11.13
C SER A 76 0.47 13.05 10.02
N GLY A 77 1.38 13.25 9.05
CA GLY A 77 1.12 14.06 7.85
C GLY A 77 0.03 13.45 6.95
N VAL A 78 0.16 12.15 6.62
CA VAL A 78 -0.84 11.40 5.84
C VAL A 78 -2.23 11.49 6.48
N LEU A 79 -2.29 11.26 7.78
CA LEU A 79 -3.54 11.33 8.52
C LEU A 79 -4.11 12.76 8.62
N ALA A 80 -3.25 13.78 8.66
CA ALA A 80 -3.72 15.18 8.64
C ALA A 80 -4.36 15.53 7.30
N ASP A 81 -3.84 15.01 6.19
CA ASP A 81 -4.43 15.21 4.87
C ASP A 81 -5.78 14.48 4.74
N LEU A 82 -5.87 13.23 5.22
CA LEU A 82 -7.11 12.45 5.23
C LEU A 82 -8.20 13.05 6.14
N ASP A 83 -7.81 13.58 7.28
CA ASP A 83 -8.70 14.27 8.25
C ASP A 83 -9.23 15.58 7.64
N ARG A 84 -8.36 16.40 7.05
CA ARG A 84 -8.74 17.62 6.33
C ARG A 84 -9.70 17.34 5.17
N ALA A 85 -9.53 16.20 4.52
CA ALA A 85 -10.43 15.74 3.45
C ALA A 85 -11.74 15.13 3.96
N GLY A 86 -11.89 14.93 5.29
CA GLY A 86 -13.09 14.40 5.90
C GLY A 86 -13.28 12.89 5.79
N TYR A 87 -12.20 12.14 5.57
CA TYR A 87 -12.25 10.68 5.45
C TYR A 87 -12.06 9.96 6.74
N VAL A 88 -11.17 10.48 7.57
CA VAL A 88 -10.87 9.92 8.87
C VAL A 88 -11.16 10.94 9.95
N GLU A 89 -11.38 10.45 11.14
CA GLU A 89 -11.49 11.24 12.35
C GLU A 89 -10.57 10.68 13.43
N ARG A 90 -10.08 11.56 14.28
CA ARG A 90 -9.14 11.24 15.35
C ARG A 90 -9.79 11.41 16.70
N HIS A 91 -9.61 10.44 17.57
CA HIS A 91 -10.13 10.47 18.93
C HIS A 91 -9.04 10.07 19.93
N PRO A 92 -9.07 10.60 21.15
CA PRO A 92 -8.27 10.03 22.24
C PRO A 92 -8.67 8.57 22.44
N ASP A 93 -7.69 7.70 22.67
CA ASP A 93 -7.94 6.31 23.02
C ASP A 93 -8.68 6.27 24.39
N PRO A 94 -9.82 5.58 24.51
CA PRO A 94 -10.55 5.48 25.76
C PRO A 94 -9.74 4.80 26.88
N ASP A 95 -8.85 3.89 26.52
CA ASP A 95 -8.05 3.12 27.46
C ASP A 95 -6.71 3.82 27.82
N ASP A 96 -6.16 4.62 26.90
CA ASP A 96 -4.96 5.44 27.15
C ASP A 96 -5.05 6.77 26.41
N ARG A 97 -5.46 7.82 27.09
CA ARG A 97 -5.64 9.18 26.53
C ARG A 97 -4.36 9.80 25.94
N ARG A 98 -3.18 9.23 26.17
CA ARG A 98 -1.93 9.64 25.53
C ARG A 98 -1.82 9.10 24.09
N ARG A 99 -2.66 8.14 23.73
CA ARG A 99 -2.74 7.55 22.40
C ARG A 99 -3.89 8.19 21.61
N THR A 100 -3.71 8.31 20.32
CA THR A 100 -4.74 8.77 19.38
C THR A 100 -5.13 7.60 18.49
N ILE A 101 -6.41 7.26 18.49
CA ILE A 101 -7.02 6.32 17.56
C ILE A 101 -7.58 7.07 16.36
N VAL A 102 -7.50 6.43 15.21
CA VAL A 102 -8.00 6.92 13.94
C VAL A 102 -9.00 5.92 13.38
N ARG A 103 -10.10 6.42 12.86
CA ARG A 103 -11.11 5.60 12.17
C ARG A 103 -11.64 6.33 10.95
N ILE A 104 -12.20 5.58 10.01
CA ILE A 104 -12.94 6.18 8.90
C ILE A 104 -14.20 6.85 9.46
N VAL A 105 -14.52 8.04 8.94
CA VAL A 105 -15.78 8.72 9.25
C VAL A 105 -16.94 7.80 8.84
N PRO A 106 -17.88 7.45 9.73
CA PRO A 106 -18.92 6.45 9.45
C PRO A 106 -19.69 6.69 8.15
N GLY A 107 -19.99 7.94 7.81
CA GLY A 107 -20.66 8.32 6.57
C GLY A 107 -19.81 8.13 5.30
N GLN A 108 -18.50 7.90 5.42
CA GLN A 108 -17.59 7.70 4.30
C GLN A 108 -17.17 6.23 4.12
N ALA A 109 -17.48 5.35 5.06
CA ALA A 109 -16.98 3.99 5.09
C ALA A 109 -17.34 3.18 3.84
N ALA A 110 -18.61 3.25 3.39
CA ALA A 110 -19.07 2.55 2.19
C ALA A 110 -18.37 3.08 0.93
N LEU A 111 -18.30 4.39 0.77
CA LEU A 111 -17.67 5.06 -0.38
C LEU A 111 -16.18 4.73 -0.47
N ILE A 112 -15.47 4.79 0.66
CA ILE A 112 -14.05 4.45 0.73
C ILE A 112 -13.84 2.97 0.44
N GLY A 113 -14.69 2.08 0.98
CA GLY A 113 -14.63 0.65 0.72
C GLY A 113 -14.76 0.32 -0.76
N GLU A 114 -15.81 0.82 -1.41
CA GLU A 114 -16.04 0.63 -2.85
C GLU A 114 -14.87 1.16 -3.69
N TRP A 115 -14.32 2.30 -3.31
CA TRP A 115 -13.18 2.88 -4.01
C TRP A 115 -11.90 2.06 -3.85
N LEU A 116 -11.59 1.59 -2.63
CA LEU A 116 -10.43 0.73 -2.37
C LEU A 116 -10.54 -0.59 -3.14
N ASP A 117 -11.72 -1.21 -3.14
CA ASP A 117 -11.97 -2.45 -3.90
C ASP A 117 -11.81 -2.21 -5.41
N GLY A 118 -12.31 -1.08 -5.92
CA GLY A 118 -12.10 -0.66 -7.30
C GLY A 118 -10.61 -0.42 -7.63
N ALA A 119 -9.86 0.19 -6.73
CA ALA A 119 -8.43 0.43 -6.90
C ALA A 119 -7.62 -0.88 -6.91
N ALA A 120 -8.04 -1.90 -6.15
CA ALA A 120 -7.41 -3.21 -6.10
C ALA A 120 -7.76 -4.12 -7.30
N MET A 121 -8.81 -3.79 -8.07
CA MET A 121 -9.35 -4.64 -9.14
C MET A 121 -8.31 -5.16 -10.16
N PRO A 122 -7.32 -4.37 -10.64
CA PRO A 122 -6.32 -4.87 -11.57
C PRO A 122 -5.48 -6.00 -10.98
N MET A 123 -5.14 -5.89 -9.69
CA MET A 123 -4.38 -6.92 -8.98
C MET A 123 -5.23 -8.18 -8.77
N ALA A 124 -6.49 -8.02 -8.35
CA ALA A 124 -7.42 -9.14 -8.21
C ALA A 124 -7.53 -9.93 -9.51
N ARG A 125 -7.72 -9.27 -10.65
CA ARG A 125 -7.77 -9.91 -11.97
C ARG A 125 -6.48 -10.63 -12.39
N VAL A 126 -5.33 -10.22 -11.87
CA VAL A 126 -4.06 -10.94 -12.08
C VAL A 126 -4.04 -12.18 -11.21
N LEU A 127 -4.37 -12.03 -9.92
CA LEU A 127 -4.42 -13.16 -8.97
C LEU A 127 -5.41 -14.26 -9.42
N ASP A 128 -6.56 -13.90 -9.97
CA ASP A 128 -7.54 -14.84 -10.53
C ASP A 128 -7.00 -15.72 -11.67
N LYS A 129 -5.91 -15.30 -12.33
CA LYS A 129 -5.26 -16.05 -13.41
C LYS A 129 -4.11 -16.93 -12.94
N LEU A 130 -3.75 -16.81 -11.67
CA LEU A 130 -2.65 -17.55 -11.06
C LEU A 130 -3.20 -18.70 -10.23
N THR A 131 -2.52 -19.82 -10.26
CA THR A 131 -2.76 -20.92 -9.31
C THR A 131 -2.40 -20.49 -7.89
N PRO A 132 -2.94 -21.14 -6.84
CA PRO A 132 -2.60 -20.79 -5.46
C PRO A 132 -1.09 -20.80 -5.17
N ALA A 133 -0.35 -21.74 -5.74
CA ALA A 133 1.11 -21.80 -5.59
C ALA A 133 1.83 -20.62 -6.25
N GLU A 134 1.33 -20.16 -7.42
CA GLU A 134 1.88 -18.97 -8.09
C GLU A 134 1.54 -17.69 -7.35
N GLN A 135 0.35 -17.58 -6.74
CA GLN A 135 -0.04 -16.46 -5.89
C GLN A 135 0.90 -16.36 -4.67
N GLU A 136 1.14 -17.49 -4.00
CA GLU A 136 2.06 -17.55 -2.85
C GLU A 136 3.50 -17.19 -3.26
N ALA A 137 3.98 -17.72 -4.38
CA ALA A 137 5.31 -17.39 -4.91
C ALA A 137 5.43 -15.91 -5.28
N PHE A 138 4.39 -15.32 -5.85
CA PHE A 138 4.36 -13.90 -6.21
C PHE A 138 4.42 -13.01 -4.97
N LEU A 139 3.59 -13.28 -3.94
CA LEU A 139 3.60 -12.55 -2.68
C LEU A 139 4.96 -12.66 -2.01
N LYS A 140 5.50 -13.87 -1.87
CA LYS A 140 6.83 -14.10 -1.30
C LYS A 140 7.92 -13.31 -2.03
N ALA A 141 7.86 -13.24 -3.36
CA ALA A 141 8.84 -12.47 -4.14
C ALA A 141 8.74 -10.97 -3.87
N MET A 142 7.52 -10.45 -3.69
CA MET A 142 7.28 -9.05 -3.34
C MET A 142 7.77 -8.71 -1.93
N ASP A 143 7.50 -9.59 -0.94
CA ASP A 143 7.96 -9.43 0.44
C ASP A 143 9.49 -9.41 0.52
N LEU A 144 10.15 -10.32 -0.21
CA LEU A 144 11.62 -10.36 -0.29
C LEU A 144 12.21 -9.09 -0.93
N LEU A 145 11.56 -8.58 -1.97
CA LEU A 145 12.00 -7.34 -2.62
C LEU A 145 11.83 -6.14 -1.69
N GLU A 146 10.72 -6.06 -0.97
CA GLU A 146 10.47 -5.01 0.01
C GLU A 146 11.53 -5.04 1.12
N ALA A 147 11.80 -6.21 1.70
CA ALA A 147 12.81 -6.39 2.74
C ALA A 147 14.22 -5.98 2.26
N GLU A 148 14.59 -6.33 1.02
CA GLU A 148 15.88 -5.94 0.43
C GLU A 148 16.03 -4.43 0.27
N LEU A 149 14.95 -3.75 -0.15
CA LEU A 149 14.96 -2.29 -0.31
C LEU A 149 15.06 -1.56 1.04
N HIS A 150 14.38 -2.08 2.08
CA HIS A 150 14.42 -1.47 3.42
C HIS A 150 15.74 -1.68 4.15
N SER A 151 16.42 -2.80 3.91
CA SER A 151 17.74 -3.06 4.53
C SER A 151 18.79 -2.02 4.13
N GLN A 152 18.68 -1.45 2.95
CA GLN A 152 19.60 -0.45 2.42
C GLN A 152 19.32 0.97 2.98
N ASP A 153 18.09 1.27 3.38
CA ASP A 153 17.73 2.57 3.99
C ASP A 153 18.22 2.71 5.43
N THR A 154 18.56 1.58 6.09
CA THR A 154 19.02 1.57 7.50
C THR A 154 20.54 1.71 7.63
N GLU A 155 21.30 1.58 6.55
CA GLU A 155 22.78 1.69 6.53
C GLU A 155 23.30 3.11 6.16
N HIS A 156 22.42 4.11 6.03
CA HIS A 156 22.75 5.51 5.77
C HIS A 156 22.22 6.41 6.88
#